data_86c407b3abea1cb3ac2ca0721716c3ac
#
_entry.id   86c407b3abea1cb3ac2ca0721716c3ac
#
_cell.length_a   1.000
_cell.length_b   1.000
_cell.length_c   1.000
_cell.angle_alpha   90.00
_cell.angle_beta   90.00
_cell.angle_gamma   90.00
#
_symmetry.space_group_name_H-M   'P 1'
#
loop_
_entity.id
_entity.type
_entity.pdbx_description
1 polymer ?
#
loop_
_entity_poly.entity_id
_entity_poly.type
_entity_poly.pdbx_seq_one_letter_code
_entity_poly.pdbx_strand_id
1 'polypeptide(L)'
;MMTRSLTSLFLTVAVVLITSSVNAQLYDVTSYGAIGDGSTDNTVAIQKAIDECAKTGGKVYFPGGKFLTATVVLKSNVTLHVSSNATVLGHTDTKRYPYQESGIHFYGEEWARQALIFCKGQQNVGIEGSGTIDGQGGSFVVNTIKKPDRYRDRPYLLWFAGCKNVSVKGISLRNSAFWMQHYLGCEFVMIDGIKIWNHSNKNNDMMDIDGCRNVTISNVIGDSDDDGITIKSTSPLISENITITNCVISSHCNGIKFGTESTGGFRNVTVSNCVIKPSGQTSTIYGKPAGMGGLALEIVDGGIMENITIDNVVIDGPTVPIFIRLGNRARKYMTSAAAPGKGRVRNINLSNIIATSADEIGCSITGIASAPLEGISLRNIRLETKGGDSLVDIFKPVIEKEEEYPEGTMFGKLPSYGFFVRHVKDIKMSDITIRTTGKESRPGIVVNNTQQFSFNALDIQTNNDTKTPIYISESKDGSITNSLQYYPVQQFFIKDKGSVNIIVDKPRK
;
A
#
# COMPACT_ATOMS: atom_id res chain seq x y z
N MET A 1 16.35 25.93 87.68
CA MET A 1 16.13 26.15 86.22
C MET A 1 16.15 24.84 85.54
N MET A 2 14.95 24.34 85.09
CA MET A 2 14.76 23.06 84.49
C MET A 2 14.88 23.18 82.98
N THR A 3 15.82 22.48 82.40
CA THR A 3 15.91 22.26 80.89
C THR A 3 15.18 21.01 80.53
N ARG A 4 14.07 21.12 79.77
CA ARG A 4 13.33 20.00 79.16
C ARG A 4 14.01 19.60 77.86
N SER A 5 14.44 18.38 77.82
CA SER A 5 14.91 17.72 76.58
C SER A 5 13.69 17.17 75.77
N LEU A 6 13.51 17.62 74.54
CA LEU A 6 12.53 17.09 73.60
C LEU A 6 13.23 16.03 72.77
N THR A 7 12.93 14.74 72.99
CA THR A 7 13.25 13.62 72.12
C THR A 7 12.21 13.52 71.04
N SER A 8 12.57 13.85 69.80
CA SER A 8 11.75 13.66 68.59
C SER A 8 11.87 12.24 68.12
N LEU A 9 10.77 11.51 68.14
CA LEU A 9 10.64 10.15 67.64
C LEU A 9 10.37 10.22 66.11
N PHE A 10 11.34 9.85 65.27
CA PHE A 10 11.15 9.68 63.82
C PHE A 10 10.55 8.32 63.56
N LEU A 11 9.30 8.29 63.17
CA LEU A 11 8.60 7.10 62.67
C LEU A 11 8.93 6.92 61.19
N THR A 12 9.84 6.00 60.84
CA THR A 12 10.15 5.63 59.46
C THR A 12 9.12 4.64 58.95
N VAL A 13 8.19 5.13 58.12
CA VAL A 13 7.26 4.25 57.40
C VAL A 13 7.99 3.66 56.18
N ALA A 14 8.38 2.42 56.25
CA ALA A 14 8.89 1.67 55.10
C ALA A 14 7.73 1.29 54.18
N VAL A 15 7.57 2.02 53.08
CA VAL A 15 6.65 1.62 51.96
C VAL A 15 7.33 0.49 51.19
N VAL A 16 6.91 -0.73 51.42
CA VAL A 16 7.31 -1.90 50.59
C VAL A 16 6.53 -1.81 49.29
N LEU A 17 7.14 -1.27 48.24
CA LEU A 17 6.66 -1.38 46.87
C LEU A 17 6.80 -2.83 46.44
N ILE A 18 5.73 -3.62 46.53
CA ILE A 18 5.64 -4.93 45.90
C ILE A 18 5.49 -4.65 44.39
N THR A 19 6.60 -4.62 43.68
CA THR A 19 6.59 -4.67 42.23
C THR A 19 6.23 -6.12 41.83
N SER A 20 4.95 -6.40 41.69
CA SER A 20 4.52 -7.61 41.00
C SER A 20 4.95 -7.46 39.54
N SER A 21 6.07 -8.08 39.16
CA SER A 21 6.39 -8.32 37.76
C SER A 21 5.28 -9.21 37.21
N VAL A 22 4.33 -8.59 36.51
CA VAL A 22 3.32 -9.33 35.71
C VAL A 22 4.08 -9.95 34.54
N ASN A 23 4.66 -11.12 34.74
CA ASN A 23 5.13 -11.93 33.64
C ASN A 23 3.90 -12.34 32.84
N ALA A 24 3.84 -12.01 31.54
CA ALA A 24 2.79 -12.49 30.67
C ALA A 24 2.76 -14.03 30.76
N GLN A 25 1.60 -14.59 31.10
CA GLN A 25 1.44 -16.02 31.23
C GLN A 25 1.67 -16.68 29.85
N LEU A 26 2.54 -17.71 29.81
CA LEU A 26 2.84 -18.46 28.59
C LEU A 26 2.00 -19.74 28.55
N TYR A 27 1.36 -19.94 27.43
CA TYR A 27 0.56 -21.13 27.10
C TYR A 27 1.26 -21.89 25.99
N ASP A 28 2.17 -22.81 26.35
CA ASP A 28 2.92 -23.62 25.38
C ASP A 28 1.97 -24.59 24.66
N VAL A 29 1.91 -24.51 23.33
CA VAL A 29 1.02 -25.36 22.52
C VAL A 29 1.27 -26.84 22.70
N THR A 30 2.50 -27.24 23.02
CA THR A 30 2.87 -28.66 23.27
C THR A 30 2.19 -29.19 24.53
N SER A 31 2.00 -28.37 25.55
CA SER A 31 1.25 -28.72 26.77
C SER A 31 -0.23 -29.01 26.50
N TYR A 32 -0.75 -28.62 25.35
CA TYR A 32 -2.09 -28.91 24.88
C TYR A 32 -2.15 -30.02 23.84
N GLY A 33 -1.02 -30.68 23.58
CA GLY A 33 -0.93 -31.80 22.68
C GLY A 33 -0.43 -31.50 21.27
N ALA A 34 0.05 -30.26 21.00
CA ALA A 34 0.64 -29.98 19.71
C ALA A 34 2.00 -30.64 19.52
N ILE A 35 2.25 -31.17 18.33
CA ILE A 35 3.49 -31.85 17.92
C ILE A 35 4.13 -31.10 16.77
N GLY A 36 5.35 -30.62 16.95
CA GLY A 36 6.09 -29.81 15.99
C GLY A 36 6.83 -30.60 14.90
N ASP A 37 6.21 -31.67 14.35
CA ASP A 37 6.81 -32.60 13.38
C ASP A 37 6.56 -32.22 11.90
N GLY A 38 5.72 -31.19 11.64
CA GLY A 38 5.36 -30.73 10.31
C GLY A 38 4.29 -31.55 9.59
N SER A 39 3.77 -32.63 10.24
CA SER A 39 2.79 -33.54 9.64
C SER A 39 1.55 -33.75 10.48
N THR A 40 1.65 -33.72 11.79
CA THR A 40 0.52 -33.83 12.72
C THR A 40 -0.34 -32.57 12.66
N ASP A 41 -1.65 -32.73 12.44
CA ASP A 41 -2.60 -31.63 12.50
C ASP A 41 -2.80 -31.16 13.95
N ASN A 42 -2.36 -29.95 14.24
CA ASN A 42 -2.38 -29.34 15.56
C ASN A 42 -3.54 -28.35 15.76
N THR A 43 -4.49 -28.25 14.83
CA THR A 43 -5.53 -27.23 14.85
C THR A 43 -6.29 -27.20 16.18
N VAL A 44 -6.70 -28.37 16.67
CA VAL A 44 -7.45 -28.50 17.95
C VAL A 44 -6.58 -28.13 19.15
N ALA A 45 -5.32 -28.59 19.17
CA ALA A 45 -4.39 -28.33 20.26
C ALA A 45 -4.06 -26.83 20.36
N ILE A 46 -3.77 -26.19 19.24
CA ILE A 46 -3.48 -24.75 19.17
C ILE A 46 -4.72 -23.94 19.57
N GLN A 47 -5.93 -24.30 19.07
CA GLN A 47 -7.14 -23.61 19.45
C GLN A 47 -7.42 -23.73 20.96
N LYS A 48 -7.17 -24.90 21.55
CA LYS A 48 -7.32 -25.09 23.00
C LYS A 48 -6.37 -24.20 23.80
N ALA A 49 -5.12 -24.05 23.35
CA ALA A 49 -4.16 -23.14 23.98
C ALA A 49 -4.64 -21.67 23.89
N ILE A 50 -5.20 -21.25 22.74
CA ILE A 50 -5.79 -19.92 22.56
C ILE A 50 -6.99 -19.74 23.50
N ASP A 51 -7.86 -20.73 23.61
CA ASP A 51 -9.06 -20.66 24.44
C ASP A 51 -8.73 -20.56 25.93
N GLU A 52 -7.73 -21.29 26.40
CA GLU A 52 -7.25 -21.17 27.77
C GLU A 52 -6.54 -19.84 28.03
N CYS A 53 -5.68 -19.40 27.12
CA CYS A 53 -5.01 -18.10 27.20
C CYS A 53 -6.00 -16.95 27.28
N ALA A 54 -7.10 -16.99 26.54
CA ALA A 54 -8.10 -15.93 26.50
C ALA A 54 -8.80 -15.71 27.85
N LYS A 55 -8.79 -16.69 28.77
CA LYS A 55 -9.43 -16.57 30.10
C LYS A 55 -8.72 -15.59 31.02
N THR A 56 -7.40 -15.48 30.89
CA THR A 56 -6.56 -14.64 31.76
C THR A 56 -5.75 -13.58 30.98
N GLY A 57 -5.68 -13.74 29.65
CA GLY A 57 -4.76 -13.00 28.79
C GLY A 57 -3.34 -13.59 28.85
N GLY A 58 -2.56 -13.33 27.82
CA GLY A 58 -1.17 -13.79 27.75
C GLY A 58 -0.68 -14.15 26.37
N LYS A 59 0.29 -15.06 26.33
CA LYS A 59 0.92 -15.48 25.07
C LYS A 59 0.77 -16.98 24.84
N VAL A 60 0.25 -17.35 23.66
CA VAL A 60 0.29 -18.71 23.15
C VAL A 60 1.64 -18.92 22.50
N TYR A 61 2.44 -19.79 23.05
CA TYR A 61 3.85 -19.96 22.72
C TYR A 61 4.06 -21.18 21.82
N PHE A 62 4.70 -20.95 20.68
CA PHE A 62 5.16 -22.01 19.78
C PHE A 62 6.68 -22.22 19.98
N PRO A 63 7.10 -23.30 20.62
CA PRO A 63 8.51 -23.67 20.73
C PRO A 63 9.06 -24.09 19.37
N GLY A 64 10.33 -24.53 19.33
CA GLY A 64 10.92 -25.02 18.08
C GLY A 64 10.15 -26.19 17.46
N GLY A 65 10.06 -26.18 16.12
CA GLY A 65 9.39 -27.21 15.34
C GLY A 65 8.45 -26.64 14.28
N LYS A 66 7.79 -27.53 13.51
CA LYS A 66 6.81 -27.16 12.47
C LYS A 66 5.42 -27.62 12.91
N PHE A 67 4.55 -26.70 13.20
CA PHE A 67 3.19 -26.97 13.68
C PHE A 67 2.18 -26.82 12.53
N LEU A 68 1.83 -27.97 11.91
CA LEU A 68 0.81 -28.00 10.86
C LEU A 68 -0.56 -27.66 11.46
N THR A 69 -1.29 -26.72 10.88
CA THR A 69 -2.62 -26.30 11.36
C THR A 69 -3.49 -25.80 10.21
N ALA A 70 -4.80 -25.92 10.37
CA ALA A 70 -5.79 -25.21 9.56
C ALA A 70 -6.21 -23.91 10.28
N THR A 71 -7.45 -23.45 10.08
CA THR A 71 -7.93 -22.20 10.69
C THR A 71 -7.86 -22.26 12.21
N VAL A 72 -7.17 -21.30 12.80
CA VAL A 72 -7.25 -20.97 14.24
C VAL A 72 -7.86 -19.59 14.43
N VAL A 73 -8.69 -19.45 15.47
CA VAL A 73 -9.44 -18.24 15.76
C VAL A 73 -8.88 -17.55 16.98
N LEU A 74 -8.33 -16.36 16.80
CA LEU A 74 -7.80 -15.55 17.89
C LEU A 74 -8.92 -14.95 18.73
N LYS A 75 -8.64 -14.77 20.02
CA LYS A 75 -9.53 -14.18 21.01
C LYS A 75 -8.89 -12.97 21.68
N SER A 76 -9.69 -12.15 22.32
CA SER A 76 -9.21 -10.95 23.04
C SER A 76 -8.14 -11.28 24.07
N ASN A 77 -7.18 -10.39 24.20
CA ASN A 77 -6.04 -10.46 25.11
C ASN A 77 -5.06 -11.62 24.83
N VAL A 78 -5.07 -12.17 23.62
CA VAL A 78 -4.18 -13.26 23.20
C VAL A 78 -3.15 -12.77 22.18
N THR A 79 -1.88 -13.08 22.42
CA THR A 79 -0.79 -12.90 21.48
C THR A 79 -0.20 -14.25 21.10
N LEU A 80 -0.10 -14.57 19.80
CA LEU A 80 0.67 -15.71 19.32
C LEU A 80 2.15 -15.33 19.32
N HIS A 81 2.98 -16.07 20.03
CA HIS A 81 4.42 -15.90 20.04
C HIS A 81 5.10 -17.08 19.35
N VAL A 82 5.65 -16.85 18.16
CA VAL A 82 6.34 -17.86 17.36
C VAL A 82 7.85 -17.70 17.53
N SER A 83 8.50 -18.65 18.20
CA SER A 83 9.94 -18.57 18.47
C SER A 83 10.77 -18.71 17.17
N SER A 84 12.04 -18.31 17.19
CA SER A 84 12.91 -18.19 16.00
C SER A 84 13.06 -19.48 15.18
N ASN A 85 12.95 -20.63 15.83
CA ASN A 85 13.05 -21.95 15.21
C ASN A 85 11.68 -22.65 15.07
N ALA A 86 10.58 -21.92 15.26
CA ALA A 86 9.22 -22.40 15.06
C ALA A 86 8.64 -21.97 13.71
N THR A 87 7.84 -22.84 13.11
CA THR A 87 7.03 -22.56 11.95
C THR A 87 5.58 -22.96 12.22
N VAL A 88 4.66 -22.02 12.11
CA VAL A 88 3.22 -22.31 11.99
C VAL A 88 2.95 -22.58 10.52
N LEU A 89 2.59 -23.82 10.19
CA LEU A 89 2.48 -24.30 8.81
C LEU A 89 1.02 -24.50 8.44
N GLY A 90 0.54 -23.82 7.38
CA GLY A 90 -0.85 -23.95 6.91
C GLY A 90 -1.11 -25.33 6.29
N HIS A 91 -2.28 -25.91 6.56
CA HIS A 91 -2.72 -27.14 5.91
C HIS A 91 -2.97 -26.90 4.42
N THR A 92 -2.70 -27.90 3.57
CA THR A 92 -2.85 -27.77 2.10
C THR A 92 -4.23 -28.18 1.58
N ASP A 93 -5.07 -28.78 2.41
CA ASP A 93 -6.45 -29.16 2.07
C ASP A 93 -7.43 -28.02 2.40
N THR A 94 -8.01 -27.39 1.38
CA THR A 94 -8.97 -26.28 1.53
C THR A 94 -10.19 -26.64 2.37
N LYS A 95 -10.61 -27.91 2.43
CA LYS A 95 -11.75 -28.38 3.26
C LYS A 95 -11.50 -28.24 4.75
N ARG A 96 -10.24 -28.06 5.16
CA ARG A 96 -9.84 -27.83 6.57
C ARG A 96 -10.04 -26.38 6.99
N TYR A 97 -10.34 -25.47 6.07
CA TYR A 97 -10.55 -24.05 6.33
C TYR A 97 -12.04 -23.72 6.27
N PRO A 98 -12.74 -23.68 7.41
CA PRO A 98 -14.15 -23.30 7.42
C PRO A 98 -14.34 -21.86 6.95
N TYR A 99 -15.47 -21.59 6.30
CA TYR A 99 -15.87 -20.26 5.95
C TYR A 99 -16.11 -19.41 7.19
N GLN A 100 -15.57 -18.20 7.17
CA GLN A 100 -15.70 -17.21 8.22
C GLN A 100 -16.59 -16.06 7.77
N GLU A 101 -17.12 -15.29 8.71
CA GLU A 101 -17.90 -14.10 8.48
C GLU A 101 -17.26 -12.91 9.19
N SER A 102 -16.92 -11.87 8.45
CA SER A 102 -16.30 -10.66 9.01
C SER A 102 -17.24 -9.88 9.93
N GLY A 103 -18.54 -9.93 9.64
CA GLY A 103 -19.55 -9.05 10.26
C GLY A 103 -19.53 -7.63 9.70
N ILE A 104 -18.77 -7.39 8.64
CA ILE A 104 -18.68 -6.15 7.89
C ILE A 104 -19.00 -6.47 6.44
N HIS A 105 -19.97 -5.75 5.85
CA HIS A 105 -20.26 -5.88 4.43
C HIS A 105 -19.17 -5.21 3.59
N PHE A 106 -18.53 -5.99 2.73
CA PHE A 106 -17.42 -5.53 1.90
C PHE A 106 -17.36 -6.25 0.56
N TYR A 107 -16.66 -5.69 -0.40
CA TYR A 107 -16.43 -6.37 -1.67
C TYR A 107 -15.52 -7.59 -1.48
N GLY A 108 -16.06 -8.74 -1.51
CA GLY A 108 -15.33 -9.99 -1.22
C GLY A 108 -16.05 -10.88 -0.20
N GLU A 109 -17.03 -10.34 0.50
CA GLU A 109 -17.75 -11.04 1.56
C GLU A 109 -18.34 -12.39 1.13
N GLU A 110 -18.76 -12.52 -0.14
CA GLU A 110 -19.39 -13.73 -0.64
C GLU A 110 -18.40 -14.82 -1.07
N TRP A 111 -17.11 -14.48 -1.27
CA TRP A 111 -16.16 -15.40 -1.91
C TRP A 111 -14.78 -15.48 -1.25
N ALA A 112 -14.32 -14.50 -0.51
CA ALA A 112 -13.03 -14.51 0.19
C ALA A 112 -13.28 -14.70 1.70
N ARG A 113 -13.52 -15.96 2.13
CA ARG A 113 -14.07 -16.27 3.44
C ARG A 113 -13.24 -17.25 4.29
N GLN A 114 -12.02 -17.54 3.88
CA GLN A 114 -11.17 -18.50 4.58
C GLN A 114 -9.86 -17.84 5.03
N ALA A 115 -9.33 -18.25 6.16
CA ALA A 115 -8.04 -17.76 6.66
C ALA A 115 -7.32 -18.83 7.48
N LEU A 116 -5.99 -18.78 7.51
CA LEU A 116 -5.21 -19.61 8.43
C LEU A 116 -5.34 -19.08 9.87
N ILE A 117 -5.12 -17.79 10.06
CA ILE A 117 -5.36 -17.11 11.34
C ILE A 117 -6.49 -16.11 11.16
N PHE A 118 -7.59 -16.33 11.86
CA PHE A 118 -8.78 -15.48 11.82
C PHE A 118 -9.02 -14.79 13.15
N CYS A 119 -9.43 -13.52 13.10
CA CYS A 119 -9.80 -12.75 14.29
C CYS A 119 -10.93 -11.80 13.96
N LYS A 120 -12.04 -11.88 14.70
CA LYS A 120 -13.21 -11.04 14.48
C LYS A 120 -13.67 -10.35 15.74
N GLY A 121 -13.82 -9.03 15.71
CA GLY A 121 -14.42 -8.23 16.78
C GLY A 121 -13.68 -8.31 18.11
N GLN A 122 -12.40 -8.71 18.11
CA GLN A 122 -11.58 -8.90 19.31
C GLN A 122 -10.71 -7.66 19.59
N GLN A 123 -10.21 -7.58 20.82
CA GLN A 123 -9.33 -6.50 21.23
C GLN A 123 -8.05 -7.02 21.90
N ASN A 124 -6.96 -6.21 21.81
CA ASN A 124 -5.67 -6.54 22.39
C ASN A 124 -5.16 -7.88 21.86
N VAL A 125 -5.12 -8.03 20.55
CA VAL A 125 -4.69 -9.26 19.86
C VAL A 125 -3.37 -9.04 19.17
N GLY A 126 -2.51 -10.07 19.16
CA GLY A 126 -1.21 -9.91 18.54
C GLY A 126 -0.64 -11.20 17.93
N ILE A 127 0.33 -10.99 17.05
CA ILE A 127 1.23 -12.02 16.52
C ILE A 127 2.64 -11.46 16.61
N GLU A 128 3.55 -12.18 17.23
CA GLU A 128 4.93 -11.71 17.42
C GLU A 128 5.95 -12.84 17.39
N GLY A 129 7.19 -12.45 17.45
CA GLY A 129 8.33 -13.38 17.51
C GLY A 129 9.20 -13.27 16.28
N SER A 130 10.18 -14.15 16.16
CA SER A 130 11.11 -14.20 15.02
C SER A 130 11.00 -15.48 14.19
N GLY A 131 9.96 -16.28 14.44
CA GLY A 131 9.65 -17.48 13.68
C GLY A 131 8.93 -17.20 12.37
N THR A 132 8.31 -18.23 11.81
CA THR A 132 7.67 -18.16 10.49
C THR A 132 6.20 -18.61 10.57
N ILE A 133 5.33 -17.93 9.81
CA ILE A 133 3.99 -18.43 9.45
C ILE A 133 4.01 -18.64 7.94
N ASP A 134 3.80 -19.89 7.50
CA ASP A 134 3.85 -20.30 6.10
C ASP A 134 2.49 -20.89 5.69
N GLY A 135 1.83 -20.25 4.74
CA GLY A 135 0.50 -20.65 4.27
C GLY A 135 0.49 -21.80 3.27
N GLN A 136 1.65 -22.25 2.77
CA GLN A 136 1.76 -23.26 1.71
C GLN A 136 0.88 -22.96 0.48
N GLY A 137 0.72 -21.68 0.15
CA GLY A 137 -0.25 -21.15 -0.80
C GLY A 137 -0.20 -21.73 -2.21
N GLY A 138 0.96 -22.19 -2.65
CA GLY A 138 1.12 -22.84 -3.95
C GLY A 138 0.34 -24.14 -4.11
N SER A 139 -0.15 -24.74 -3.03
CA SER A 139 -0.99 -25.95 -3.07
C SER A 139 -2.44 -25.67 -3.45
N PHE A 140 -2.89 -24.40 -3.41
CA PHE A 140 -4.26 -24.01 -3.72
C PHE A 140 -4.40 -23.64 -5.19
N VAL A 141 -4.73 -24.62 -6.02
CA VAL A 141 -4.77 -24.47 -7.49
C VAL A 141 -5.96 -23.63 -7.93
N VAL A 142 -5.71 -22.61 -8.76
CA VAL A 142 -6.74 -21.75 -9.36
C VAL A 142 -7.02 -22.20 -10.79
N ASN A 143 -8.14 -22.89 -11.01
CA ASN A 143 -8.51 -23.49 -12.30
C ASN A 143 -9.36 -22.58 -13.18
N THR A 144 -9.71 -21.37 -12.75
CA THR A 144 -10.54 -20.43 -13.51
C THR A 144 -9.99 -19.02 -13.46
N ILE A 145 -10.23 -18.26 -14.54
CA ILE A 145 -9.98 -16.82 -14.59
C ILE A 145 -11.23 -15.99 -14.26
N LYS A 146 -12.41 -16.62 -14.16
CA LYS A 146 -13.68 -15.92 -13.91
C LYS A 146 -13.72 -15.35 -12.51
N LYS A 147 -14.06 -14.07 -12.38
CA LYS A 147 -14.39 -13.42 -11.11
C LYS A 147 -15.87 -13.67 -10.79
N PRO A 148 -16.27 -13.95 -9.54
CA PRO A 148 -15.42 -14.08 -8.35
C PRO A 148 -14.84 -15.48 -8.11
N ASP A 149 -15.19 -16.49 -8.88
CA ASP A 149 -14.83 -17.91 -8.61
C ASP A 149 -13.33 -18.15 -8.45
N ARG A 150 -12.51 -17.37 -9.16
CA ARG A 150 -11.04 -17.48 -9.02
C ARG A 150 -10.51 -17.11 -7.62
N TYR A 151 -11.33 -16.49 -6.77
CA TYR A 151 -10.95 -16.07 -5.42
C TYR A 151 -11.39 -17.07 -4.35
N ARG A 152 -12.32 -17.96 -4.69
CA ARG A 152 -12.84 -18.95 -3.75
C ARG A 152 -11.77 -19.97 -3.36
N ASP A 153 -11.96 -20.54 -2.17
CA ASP A 153 -11.17 -21.67 -1.68
C ASP A 153 -9.67 -21.41 -1.58
N ARG A 154 -9.31 -20.15 -1.35
CA ARG A 154 -7.95 -19.70 -1.11
C ARG A 154 -7.89 -18.88 0.17
N PRO A 155 -7.33 -19.43 1.27
CA PRO A 155 -7.29 -18.72 2.55
C PRO A 155 -6.33 -17.53 2.54
N TYR A 156 -6.73 -16.43 3.20
CA TYR A 156 -5.80 -15.44 3.70
C TYR A 156 -4.80 -16.10 4.66
N LEU A 157 -3.59 -15.58 4.77
CA LEU A 157 -2.70 -16.01 5.84
C LEU A 157 -3.16 -15.45 7.19
N LEU A 158 -3.42 -14.14 7.24
CA LEU A 158 -3.96 -13.44 8.40
C LEU A 158 -5.22 -12.66 8.00
N TRP A 159 -6.30 -12.78 8.75
CA TRP A 159 -7.51 -12.00 8.55
C TRP A 159 -8.06 -11.46 9.87
N PHE A 160 -7.95 -10.15 10.05
CA PHE A 160 -8.51 -9.41 11.18
C PHE A 160 -9.70 -8.59 10.70
N ALA A 161 -10.88 -8.78 11.31
CA ALA A 161 -12.10 -8.06 10.95
C ALA A 161 -12.72 -7.38 12.18
N GLY A 162 -12.87 -6.05 12.13
CA GLY A 162 -13.47 -5.26 13.21
C GLY A 162 -12.73 -5.35 14.55
N CYS A 163 -11.41 -5.59 14.52
CA CYS A 163 -10.59 -5.76 15.72
C CYS A 163 -10.02 -4.42 16.22
N LYS A 164 -9.70 -4.36 17.52
CA LYS A 164 -9.10 -3.19 18.14
C LYS A 164 -7.81 -3.51 18.88
N ASN A 165 -6.81 -2.62 18.80
CA ASN A 165 -5.47 -2.83 19.35
C ASN A 165 -4.84 -4.12 18.79
N VAL A 166 -4.60 -4.13 17.48
CA VAL A 166 -3.97 -5.26 16.77
C VAL A 166 -2.47 -4.99 16.62
N SER A 167 -1.63 -5.98 16.92
CA SER A 167 -0.18 -5.86 16.81
C SER A 167 0.43 -7.06 16.07
N VAL A 168 1.20 -6.81 14.99
CA VAL A 168 1.96 -7.85 14.27
C VAL A 168 3.42 -7.42 14.21
N LYS A 169 4.32 -8.18 14.89
CA LYS A 169 5.71 -7.72 15.07
C LYS A 169 6.76 -8.81 14.87
N GLY A 170 7.85 -8.45 14.18
CA GLY A 170 9.08 -9.23 14.09
C GLY A 170 8.99 -10.55 13.32
N ILE A 171 7.80 -11.01 12.99
CA ILE A 171 7.49 -12.31 12.39
C ILE A 171 7.85 -12.38 10.90
N SER A 172 8.16 -13.58 10.40
CA SER A 172 8.27 -13.85 8.97
C SER A 172 6.97 -14.47 8.44
N LEU A 173 6.38 -13.87 7.39
CA LEU A 173 5.15 -14.33 6.74
C LEU A 173 5.46 -14.80 5.33
N ARG A 174 4.97 -16.00 4.95
CA ARG A 174 5.32 -16.61 3.67
C ARG A 174 4.16 -17.33 3.00
N ASN A 175 4.18 -17.33 1.67
CA ASN A 175 3.43 -18.25 0.83
C ASN A 175 1.93 -18.28 1.13
N SER A 176 1.25 -17.15 1.09
CA SER A 176 -0.20 -17.11 1.20
C SER A 176 -0.88 -17.71 -0.03
N ALA A 177 -2.07 -18.28 0.14
CA ALA A 177 -2.89 -18.72 -0.99
C ALA A 177 -3.66 -17.59 -1.66
N PHE A 178 -3.84 -16.47 -0.98
CA PHE A 178 -4.55 -15.27 -1.43
C PHE A 178 -3.82 -14.03 -0.86
N TRP A 179 -4.50 -12.89 -0.62
CA TRP A 179 -3.94 -11.75 0.10
C TRP A 179 -3.31 -12.24 1.41
N MET A 180 -2.08 -11.80 1.67
CA MET A 180 -1.38 -12.37 2.83
C MET A 180 -1.97 -11.89 4.14
N GLN A 181 -2.18 -10.59 4.27
CA GLN A 181 -2.70 -9.98 5.48
C GLN A 181 -3.86 -9.08 5.12
N HIS A 182 -5.05 -9.38 5.60
CA HIS A 182 -6.23 -8.53 5.42
C HIS A 182 -6.70 -8.00 6.77
N TYR A 183 -6.59 -6.69 6.96
CA TYR A 183 -7.11 -5.96 8.10
C TYR A 183 -8.33 -5.19 7.64
N LEU A 184 -9.52 -5.65 8.02
CA LEU A 184 -10.81 -5.10 7.60
C LEU A 184 -11.48 -4.35 8.76
N GLY A 185 -11.66 -3.04 8.65
CA GLY A 185 -12.36 -2.23 9.64
C GLY A 185 -11.74 -2.25 11.05
N CYS A 186 -10.42 -2.44 11.13
CA CYS A 186 -9.69 -2.50 12.40
C CYS A 186 -9.29 -1.10 12.89
N GLU A 187 -9.10 -0.97 14.21
CA GLU A 187 -8.68 0.28 14.85
C GLU A 187 -7.45 0.06 15.76
N PHE A 188 -6.51 1.00 15.75
CA PHE A 188 -5.22 0.91 16.44
C PHE A 188 -4.44 -0.34 16.02
N VAL A 189 -3.99 -0.34 14.77
CA VAL A 189 -3.21 -1.44 14.18
C VAL A 189 -1.74 -1.04 14.14
N MET A 190 -0.87 -1.91 14.63
CA MET A 190 0.57 -1.74 14.55
C MET A 190 1.21 -2.92 13.83
N ILE A 191 1.93 -2.66 12.73
CA ILE A 191 2.68 -3.65 11.96
C ILE A 191 4.13 -3.19 11.96
N ASP A 192 5.03 -3.96 12.57
CA ASP A 192 6.41 -3.51 12.76
C ASP A 192 7.45 -4.63 12.62
N GLY A 193 8.51 -4.38 11.86
CA GLY A 193 9.68 -5.25 11.75
C GLY A 193 9.41 -6.61 11.12
N ILE A 194 8.34 -6.77 10.35
CA ILE A 194 7.97 -8.04 9.71
C ILE A 194 8.73 -8.27 8.40
N LYS A 195 8.94 -9.54 8.07
CA LYS A 195 9.54 -9.97 6.81
C LYS A 195 8.53 -10.75 5.99
N ILE A 196 8.43 -10.44 4.70
CA ILE A 196 7.39 -11.00 3.83
C ILE A 196 8.02 -11.57 2.56
N TRP A 197 7.58 -12.79 2.18
CA TRP A 197 7.83 -13.39 0.89
C TRP A 197 6.55 -14.04 0.38
N ASN A 198 5.94 -13.49 -0.70
CA ASN A 198 4.61 -13.90 -1.14
C ASN A 198 4.50 -14.04 -2.67
N HIS A 199 5.01 -15.15 -3.21
CA HIS A 199 5.07 -15.46 -4.65
C HIS A 199 4.52 -16.86 -4.99
N SER A 200 3.56 -17.35 -4.21
CA SER A 200 3.10 -18.74 -4.32
C SER A 200 1.83 -18.92 -5.12
N ASN A 201 1.03 -17.86 -5.30
CA ASN A 201 -0.27 -17.95 -5.95
C ASN A 201 -0.70 -16.59 -6.56
N LYS A 202 -1.85 -16.56 -7.22
CA LYS A 202 -2.49 -15.33 -7.73
C LYS A 202 -2.99 -14.45 -6.57
N ASN A 203 -3.01 -13.13 -6.77
CA ASN A 203 -3.43 -12.16 -5.76
C ASN A 203 -2.64 -12.30 -4.45
N ASN A 204 -1.34 -12.43 -4.57
CA ASN A 204 -0.42 -12.50 -3.46
C ASN A 204 0.02 -11.09 -3.05
N ASP A 205 -0.96 -10.23 -2.69
CA ASP A 205 -0.71 -8.93 -2.08
C ASP A 205 0.04 -9.13 -0.76
N MET A 206 0.93 -8.20 -0.43
CA MET A 206 1.74 -8.26 0.78
C MET A 206 0.90 -7.97 2.03
N MET A 207 0.11 -6.91 1.99
CA MET A 207 -0.84 -6.55 3.04
C MET A 207 -1.91 -5.59 2.51
N ASP A 208 -3.11 -5.70 3.08
CA ASP A 208 -4.29 -4.93 2.73
C ASP A 208 -4.88 -4.28 3.97
N ILE A 209 -4.73 -2.96 4.08
CA ILE A 209 -5.28 -2.14 5.15
C ILE A 209 -6.62 -1.57 4.64
N ASP A 210 -7.72 -2.16 5.06
CA ASP A 210 -9.03 -1.99 4.44
C ASP A 210 -10.04 -1.38 5.43
N GLY A 211 -10.43 -0.12 5.20
CA GLY A 211 -11.36 0.58 6.07
C GLY A 211 -10.87 0.73 7.52
N CYS A 212 -9.55 0.70 7.73
CA CYS A 212 -8.93 0.76 9.06
C CYS A 212 -8.60 2.19 9.46
N ARG A 213 -8.43 2.44 10.76
CA ARG A 213 -8.02 3.74 11.29
C ARG A 213 -7.00 3.64 12.42
N ASN A 214 -6.16 4.69 12.53
CA ASN A 214 -5.08 4.76 13.50
C ASN A 214 -4.09 3.59 13.31
N VAL A 215 -3.45 3.54 12.12
CA VAL A 215 -2.57 2.45 11.69
C VAL A 215 -1.13 2.94 11.59
N THR A 216 -0.20 2.16 12.12
CA THR A 216 1.24 2.37 11.91
C THR A 216 1.85 1.14 11.25
N ILE A 217 2.60 1.35 10.17
CA ILE A 217 3.35 0.32 9.42
C ILE A 217 4.80 0.78 9.37
N SER A 218 5.71 0.02 9.97
CA SER A 218 7.11 0.40 10.04
C SER A 218 8.07 -0.78 9.91
N ASN A 219 9.27 -0.49 9.37
CA ASN A 219 10.37 -1.45 9.33
C ASN A 219 10.04 -2.77 8.60
N VAL A 220 9.15 -2.73 7.62
CA VAL A 220 8.74 -3.89 6.81
C VAL A 220 9.75 -4.11 5.70
N ILE A 221 10.19 -5.36 5.53
CA ILE A 221 10.96 -5.80 4.36
C ILE A 221 10.14 -6.88 3.66
N GLY A 222 9.64 -6.60 2.46
CA GLY A 222 8.72 -7.51 1.78
C GLY A 222 8.89 -7.57 0.28
N ASP A 223 8.50 -8.74 -0.27
CA ASP A 223 8.51 -9.03 -1.69
C ASP A 223 7.26 -9.86 -2.04
N SER A 224 6.47 -9.40 -3.02
CA SER A 224 5.17 -9.97 -3.37
C SER A 224 4.94 -10.05 -4.89
N ASP A 225 4.15 -11.03 -5.34
CA ASP A 225 3.80 -11.20 -6.75
C ASP A 225 2.71 -10.21 -7.20
N ASP A 226 1.78 -9.86 -6.32
CA ASP A 226 0.78 -8.81 -6.55
C ASP A 226 1.18 -7.54 -5.76
N ASP A 227 0.26 -6.67 -5.39
CA ASP A 227 0.56 -5.39 -4.76
C ASP A 227 1.35 -5.52 -3.44
N GLY A 228 2.19 -4.55 -3.15
CA GLY A 228 2.99 -4.47 -1.92
C GLY A 228 2.16 -4.02 -0.71
N ILE A 229 2.42 -2.82 -0.19
CA ILE A 229 1.59 -2.24 0.86
C ILE A 229 0.38 -1.56 0.24
N THR A 230 -0.82 -2.07 0.51
CA THR A 230 -2.05 -1.63 -0.12
C THR A 230 -3.03 -1.06 0.91
N ILE A 231 -3.47 0.17 0.69
CA ILE A 231 -4.55 0.81 1.44
C ILE A 231 -5.83 0.66 0.63
N LYS A 232 -6.80 -0.09 1.16
CA LYS A 232 -8.07 -0.40 0.49
C LYS A 232 -9.26 0.23 1.23
N SER A 233 -10.37 0.31 0.52
CA SER A 233 -11.68 0.63 1.08
C SER A 233 -12.72 -0.17 0.29
N THR A 234 -12.82 -1.47 0.63
CA THR A 234 -13.75 -2.42 0.00
C THR A 234 -15.18 -2.28 0.51
N SER A 235 -15.41 -1.40 1.46
CA SER A 235 -16.67 -1.09 2.13
C SER A 235 -16.84 0.44 2.25
N PRO A 236 -17.94 0.97 2.77
CA PRO A 236 -18.07 2.39 3.08
C PRO A 236 -17.12 2.92 4.17
N LEU A 237 -16.38 2.05 4.84
CA LEU A 237 -15.39 2.45 5.85
C LEU A 237 -14.19 3.13 5.18
N ILE A 238 -13.80 4.27 5.72
CA ILE A 238 -12.62 5.03 5.27
C ILE A 238 -11.36 4.46 5.91
N SER A 239 -10.32 4.27 5.12
CA SER A 239 -8.96 4.03 5.66
C SER A 239 -8.33 5.36 6.00
N GLU A 240 -8.09 5.62 7.30
CA GLU A 240 -7.64 6.95 7.75
C GLU A 240 -6.65 6.94 8.91
N ASN A 241 -5.89 8.04 9.02
CA ASN A 241 -4.87 8.23 10.05
C ASN A 241 -3.82 7.12 10.01
N ILE A 242 -3.15 6.98 8.87
CA ILE A 242 -2.21 5.89 8.58
C ILE A 242 -0.81 6.45 8.36
N THR A 243 0.19 5.81 8.96
CA THR A 243 1.59 6.10 8.70
C THR A 243 2.31 4.86 8.17
N ILE A 244 3.10 5.02 7.09
CA ILE A 244 3.96 3.99 6.50
C ILE A 244 5.38 4.55 6.48
N THR A 245 6.34 3.88 7.15
CA THR A 245 7.70 4.41 7.23
C THR A 245 8.76 3.34 7.31
N ASN A 246 9.98 3.67 6.85
CA ASN A 246 11.16 2.81 6.94
C ASN A 246 10.97 1.42 6.30
N CYS A 247 10.27 1.32 5.18
CA CYS A 247 9.97 0.06 4.52
C CYS A 247 10.82 -0.15 3.27
N VAL A 248 11.22 -1.41 3.02
CA VAL A 248 11.85 -1.86 1.77
C VAL A 248 10.89 -2.82 1.08
N ILE A 249 10.36 -2.41 -0.06
CA ILE A 249 9.23 -3.04 -0.72
C ILE A 249 9.63 -3.47 -2.12
N SER A 250 9.32 -4.70 -2.45
CA SER A 250 9.34 -5.22 -3.82
C SER A 250 7.96 -5.78 -4.16
N SER A 251 7.54 -5.57 -5.40
CA SER A 251 6.26 -6.10 -5.90
C SER A 251 6.36 -6.26 -7.41
N HIS A 252 5.75 -7.30 -7.96
CA HIS A 252 5.61 -7.41 -9.41
C HIS A 252 4.53 -6.47 -9.97
N CYS A 253 3.60 -6.01 -9.12
CA CYS A 253 2.56 -5.03 -9.47
C CYS A 253 2.89 -3.64 -8.91
N ASN A 254 2.30 -3.19 -7.81
CA ASN A 254 2.50 -1.85 -7.30
C ASN A 254 3.19 -1.88 -5.92
N GLY A 255 4.22 -1.09 -5.72
CA GLY A 255 4.97 -1.06 -4.45
C GLY A 255 4.11 -0.55 -3.29
N ILE A 256 3.56 0.66 -3.42
CA ILE A 256 2.59 1.24 -2.48
C ILE A 256 1.36 1.68 -3.26
N LYS A 257 0.20 1.15 -2.87
CA LYS A 257 -1.06 1.37 -3.58
C LYS A 257 -2.16 1.87 -2.65
N PHE A 258 -2.94 2.81 -3.15
CA PHE A 258 -4.22 3.25 -2.60
C PHE A 258 -5.31 2.82 -3.58
N GLY A 259 -6.13 1.89 -3.19
CA GLY A 259 -7.13 1.29 -4.09
C GLY A 259 -6.80 -0.18 -4.43
N THR A 260 -7.31 -0.73 -5.53
CA THR A 260 -8.29 -0.14 -6.46
C THR A 260 -9.67 0.05 -5.83
N GLU A 261 -10.01 -0.79 -4.83
CA GLU A 261 -11.24 -0.67 -4.07
C GLU A 261 -11.20 0.62 -3.25
N SER A 262 -12.16 1.53 -3.52
CA SER A 262 -12.13 2.88 -2.99
C SER A 262 -13.53 3.43 -2.66
N THR A 263 -14.41 2.59 -2.11
CA THR A 263 -15.80 2.95 -1.80
C THR A 263 -15.93 4.05 -0.74
N GLY A 264 -15.26 3.92 0.42
CA GLY A 264 -15.19 4.97 1.44
C GLY A 264 -14.03 5.94 1.19
N GLY A 265 -12.94 5.43 0.67
CA GLY A 265 -11.73 6.20 0.33
C GLY A 265 -10.65 6.22 1.41
N PHE A 266 -9.77 7.23 1.31
CA PHE A 266 -8.50 7.32 2.05
C PHE A 266 -8.29 8.73 2.58
N ARG A 267 -7.88 8.89 3.83
CA ARG A 267 -7.70 10.21 4.42
C ARG A 267 -6.57 10.25 5.45
N ASN A 268 -5.83 11.37 5.49
CA ASN A 268 -4.79 11.60 6.49
C ASN A 268 -3.74 10.48 6.49
N VAL A 269 -3.07 10.24 5.36
CA VAL A 269 -2.05 9.20 5.23
C VAL A 269 -0.70 9.82 4.94
N THR A 270 0.33 9.34 5.66
CA THR A 270 1.72 9.70 5.38
C THR A 270 2.53 8.47 5.01
N VAL A 271 3.37 8.61 3.97
CA VAL A 271 4.38 7.61 3.57
C VAL A 271 5.73 8.29 3.59
N SER A 272 6.72 7.71 4.29
CA SER A 272 8.05 8.31 4.33
C SER A 272 9.18 7.31 4.49
N ASN A 273 10.39 7.71 4.06
CA ASN A 273 11.61 6.92 4.26
C ASN A 273 11.51 5.48 3.71
N CYS A 274 10.93 5.32 2.53
CA CYS A 274 10.71 4.02 1.92
C CYS A 274 11.56 3.82 0.66
N VAL A 275 11.91 2.56 0.40
CA VAL A 275 12.55 2.14 -0.84
C VAL A 275 11.65 1.14 -1.55
N ILE A 276 11.33 1.42 -2.81
CA ILE A 276 10.64 0.50 -3.72
C ILE A 276 11.67 0.04 -4.75
N LYS A 277 11.85 -1.27 -4.91
CA LYS A 277 12.90 -1.84 -5.76
C LYS A 277 12.41 -3.09 -6.49
N PRO A 278 13.14 -3.55 -7.52
CA PRO A 278 12.83 -4.79 -8.21
C PRO A 278 12.72 -6.00 -7.24
N SER A 279 11.84 -6.92 -7.58
CA SER A 279 11.68 -8.18 -6.87
C SER A 279 12.93 -9.07 -7.00
N GLY A 280 13.22 -9.83 -5.95
CA GLY A 280 14.18 -10.94 -6.01
C GLY A 280 13.66 -12.15 -6.78
N GLN A 281 12.34 -12.23 -7.00
CA GLN A 281 11.71 -13.28 -7.80
C GLN A 281 11.56 -12.84 -9.25
N THR A 282 12.08 -13.63 -10.18
CA THR A 282 12.05 -13.33 -11.61
C THR A 282 10.85 -13.95 -12.34
N SER A 283 10.26 -15.01 -11.80
CA SER A 283 9.05 -15.63 -12.35
C SER A 283 7.82 -14.91 -11.78
N THR A 284 7.00 -14.38 -12.65
CA THR A 284 5.81 -13.60 -12.29
C THR A 284 4.52 -14.37 -12.58
N ILE A 285 3.54 -14.22 -11.71
CA ILE A 285 2.15 -14.64 -11.95
C ILE A 285 1.37 -13.43 -12.50
N TYR A 286 1.64 -12.25 -11.92
CA TYR A 286 1.18 -10.95 -12.41
C TYR A 286 2.36 -10.01 -12.63
N GLY A 287 2.13 -8.89 -13.29
CA GLY A 287 3.07 -7.79 -13.39
C GLY A 287 4.43 -8.12 -14.02
N LYS A 288 5.47 -7.54 -13.49
CA LYS A 288 6.87 -7.63 -13.97
C LYS A 288 7.84 -7.72 -12.78
N PRO A 289 9.01 -8.37 -12.93
CA PRO A 289 10.01 -8.43 -11.84
C PRO A 289 10.47 -7.05 -11.36
N ALA A 290 10.49 -6.05 -12.24
CA ALA A 290 10.82 -4.67 -11.89
C ALA A 290 9.65 -3.88 -11.27
N GLY A 291 8.44 -4.44 -11.26
CA GLY A 291 7.21 -3.78 -10.84
C GLY A 291 6.47 -3.07 -11.98
N MET A 292 5.14 -2.96 -11.85
CA MET A 292 4.29 -2.17 -12.73
C MET A 292 4.22 -0.71 -12.28
N GLY A 293 3.99 -0.47 -10.99
CA GLY A 293 3.87 0.83 -10.38
C GLY A 293 4.71 1.00 -9.12
N GLY A 294 5.27 2.20 -8.93
CA GLY A 294 5.92 2.56 -7.68
C GLY A 294 4.89 3.02 -6.65
N LEU A 295 4.31 4.17 -6.89
CA LEU A 295 3.22 4.79 -6.12
C LEU A 295 1.98 4.84 -6.99
N ALA A 296 0.91 4.14 -6.61
CA ALA A 296 -0.36 4.11 -7.31
C ALA A 296 -1.47 4.64 -6.38
N LEU A 297 -1.99 5.83 -6.68
CA LEU A 297 -3.03 6.51 -5.90
C LEU A 297 -4.32 6.54 -6.72
N GLU A 298 -5.29 5.72 -6.36
CA GLU A 298 -6.45 5.43 -7.22
C GLU A 298 -7.78 5.61 -6.48
N ILE A 299 -8.68 6.40 -7.05
CA ILE A 299 -10.10 6.50 -6.65
C ILE A 299 -10.95 6.21 -7.88
N VAL A 300 -11.74 5.16 -7.84
CA VAL A 300 -12.60 4.75 -8.96
C VAL A 300 -13.99 4.25 -8.57
N ASP A 301 -14.25 4.04 -7.28
CA ASP A 301 -15.52 3.51 -6.77
C ASP A 301 -16.27 4.50 -5.86
N GLY A 302 -16.08 5.80 -6.08
CA GLY A 302 -16.89 6.86 -5.46
C GLY A 302 -16.36 7.46 -4.16
N GLY A 303 -15.29 6.91 -3.58
CA GLY A 303 -14.70 7.41 -2.33
C GLY A 303 -13.94 8.73 -2.46
N ILE A 304 -13.38 9.18 -1.35
CA ILE A 304 -12.60 10.41 -1.25
C ILE A 304 -11.16 10.07 -0.90
N MET A 305 -10.20 10.66 -1.63
CA MET A 305 -8.78 10.63 -1.24
C MET A 305 -8.36 12.04 -0.88
N GLU A 306 -7.95 12.27 0.36
CA GLU A 306 -7.55 13.60 0.80
C GLU A 306 -6.47 13.59 1.88
N ASN A 307 -5.65 14.65 1.88
CA ASN A 307 -4.58 14.85 2.86
C ASN A 307 -3.57 13.69 2.84
N ILE A 308 -3.01 13.40 1.67
CA ILE A 308 -1.97 12.39 1.49
C ILE A 308 -0.63 13.08 1.32
N THR A 309 0.35 12.68 2.11
CA THR A 309 1.73 13.15 1.97
C THR A 309 2.67 11.97 1.79
N ILE A 310 3.48 12.01 0.72
CA ILE A 310 4.52 11.01 0.42
C ILE A 310 5.85 11.75 0.31
N ASP A 311 6.82 11.38 1.15
CA ASP A 311 8.08 12.10 1.27
C ASP A 311 9.28 11.16 1.43
N ASN A 312 10.43 11.55 0.87
CA ASN A 312 11.69 10.82 1.01
C ASN A 312 11.56 9.34 0.58
N VAL A 313 11.23 9.12 -0.69
CA VAL A 313 11.06 7.77 -1.27
C VAL A 313 12.01 7.57 -2.45
N VAL A 314 12.68 6.42 -2.46
CA VAL A 314 13.45 5.96 -3.62
C VAL A 314 12.65 4.88 -4.34
N ILE A 315 12.50 5.02 -5.65
CA ILE A 315 11.78 4.10 -6.53
C ILE A 315 12.73 3.65 -7.64
N ASP A 316 13.12 2.40 -7.66
CA ASP A 316 13.97 1.84 -8.71
C ASP A 316 13.24 0.71 -9.44
N GLY A 317 13.13 0.82 -10.75
CA GLY A 317 12.68 -0.25 -11.63
C GLY A 317 11.22 -0.24 -12.09
N PRO A 318 10.19 0.16 -11.30
CA PRO A 318 8.80 0.07 -11.74
C PRO A 318 8.54 0.79 -13.07
N THR A 319 7.69 0.17 -13.90
CA THR A 319 7.33 0.69 -15.23
C THR A 319 6.82 2.13 -15.15
N VAL A 320 5.94 2.43 -14.17
CA VAL A 320 5.37 3.75 -13.92
C VAL A 320 5.63 4.15 -12.46
N PRO A 321 6.62 4.98 -12.17
CA PRO A 321 6.95 5.35 -10.79
C PRO A 321 5.84 6.06 -10.02
N ILE A 322 5.07 6.94 -10.69
CA ILE A 322 4.02 7.73 -10.06
C ILE A 322 2.76 7.69 -10.93
N PHE A 323 1.68 7.19 -10.36
CA PHE A 323 0.36 7.10 -10.97
C PHE A 323 -0.70 7.65 -10.01
N ILE A 324 -1.38 8.74 -10.38
CA ILE A 324 -2.51 9.29 -9.64
C ILE A 324 -3.73 9.29 -10.56
N ARG A 325 -4.79 8.59 -10.16
CA ARG A 325 -5.99 8.43 -10.97
C ARG A 325 -7.27 8.64 -10.18
N LEU A 326 -8.11 9.54 -10.68
CA LEU A 326 -9.53 9.55 -10.38
C LEU A 326 -10.26 9.05 -11.63
N GLY A 327 -10.95 7.93 -11.51
CA GLY A 327 -11.84 7.35 -12.53
C GLY A 327 -13.26 7.22 -12.00
N ASN A 328 -14.09 6.48 -12.72
CA ASN A 328 -15.48 6.26 -12.34
C ASN A 328 -15.94 4.84 -12.74
N ARG A 329 -15.22 3.82 -12.26
CA ARG A 329 -15.61 2.42 -12.40
C ARG A 329 -16.95 2.17 -11.69
N ALA A 330 -17.18 2.91 -10.62
CA ALA A 330 -18.44 2.95 -9.86
C ALA A 330 -18.94 1.56 -9.43
N ARG A 331 -18.02 0.67 -9.02
CA ARG A 331 -18.36 -0.67 -8.56
C ARG A 331 -19.02 -0.62 -7.18
N LYS A 332 -20.14 -1.29 -7.05
CA LYS A 332 -20.82 -1.46 -5.77
C LYS A 332 -20.04 -2.43 -4.87
N TYR A 333 -19.94 -2.13 -3.58
CA TYR A 333 -19.29 -3.03 -2.60
C TYR A 333 -20.12 -4.26 -2.26
N MET A 334 -21.43 -4.19 -2.51
CA MET A 334 -22.37 -5.33 -2.41
C MET A 334 -23.52 -5.11 -3.40
N THR A 335 -24.17 -6.19 -3.81
CA THR A 335 -25.22 -6.16 -4.85
C THR A 335 -26.37 -5.22 -4.50
N SER A 336 -26.81 -5.17 -3.24
CA SER A 336 -27.91 -4.33 -2.76
C SER A 336 -27.51 -2.86 -2.49
N ALA A 337 -26.22 -2.52 -2.53
CA ALA A 337 -25.78 -1.15 -2.30
C ALA A 337 -26.24 -0.21 -3.41
N ALA A 338 -26.42 1.07 -3.07
CA ALA A 338 -26.59 2.12 -4.06
C ALA A 338 -25.36 2.20 -4.97
N ALA A 339 -25.54 2.65 -6.22
CA ALA A 339 -24.43 2.95 -7.09
C ALA A 339 -23.61 4.09 -6.45
N PRO A 340 -22.28 3.98 -6.36
CA PRO A 340 -21.46 5.06 -5.84
C PRO A 340 -21.51 6.26 -6.76
N GLY A 341 -21.42 7.47 -6.18
CA GLY A 341 -21.23 8.71 -6.92
C GLY A 341 -19.80 8.81 -7.48
N LYS A 342 -19.50 9.95 -8.11
CA LYS A 342 -18.13 10.25 -8.52
C LYS A 342 -17.25 10.48 -7.30
N GLY A 343 -16.05 9.92 -7.33
CA GLY A 343 -15.06 10.12 -6.29
C GLY A 343 -14.48 11.53 -6.28
N ARG A 344 -13.60 11.78 -5.30
CA ARG A 344 -12.88 13.05 -5.15
C ARG A 344 -11.45 12.81 -4.72
N VAL A 345 -10.51 13.54 -5.32
CA VAL A 345 -9.09 13.51 -4.91
C VAL A 345 -8.63 14.95 -4.69
N ARG A 346 -8.08 15.24 -3.49
CA ARG A 346 -7.58 16.57 -3.15
C ARG A 346 -6.46 16.55 -2.11
N ASN A 347 -5.65 17.63 -2.09
CA ASN A 347 -4.57 17.82 -1.11
C ASN A 347 -3.58 16.66 -1.10
N ILE A 348 -2.96 16.38 -2.24
CA ILE A 348 -1.92 15.34 -2.40
C ILE A 348 -0.57 16.03 -2.53
N ASN A 349 0.37 15.67 -1.66
CA ASN A 349 1.72 16.20 -1.67
C ASN A 349 2.75 15.07 -1.84
N LEU A 350 3.56 15.16 -2.89
CA LEU A 350 4.69 14.27 -3.14
C LEU A 350 5.99 15.09 -3.10
N SER A 351 6.95 14.70 -2.27
CA SER A 351 8.21 15.43 -2.14
C SER A 351 9.41 14.51 -1.94
N ASN A 352 10.59 15.00 -2.34
CA ASN A 352 11.87 14.33 -2.13
C ASN A 352 11.85 12.88 -2.68
N ILE A 353 11.47 12.72 -3.95
CA ILE A 353 11.38 11.41 -4.60
C ILE A 353 12.50 11.28 -5.65
N ILE A 354 13.22 10.16 -5.62
CA ILE A 354 14.14 9.75 -6.67
C ILE A 354 13.55 8.50 -7.33
N ALA A 355 13.23 8.59 -8.62
CA ALA A 355 12.73 7.49 -9.42
C ALA A 355 13.68 7.20 -10.57
N THR A 356 14.22 5.98 -10.63
CA THR A 356 15.19 5.52 -11.62
C THR A 356 14.71 4.29 -12.36
N SER A 357 15.31 4.01 -13.50
CA SER A 357 15.02 2.81 -14.30
C SER A 357 13.57 2.67 -14.76
N ALA A 358 12.78 3.76 -14.75
CA ALA A 358 11.41 3.74 -15.23
C ALA A 358 11.34 3.41 -16.73
N ASP A 359 10.25 2.79 -17.15
CA ASP A 359 10.03 2.38 -18.55
C ASP A 359 9.62 3.59 -19.42
N GLU A 360 9.34 3.35 -20.68
CA GLU A 360 8.98 4.37 -21.67
C GLU A 360 7.54 4.93 -21.55
N ILE A 361 6.70 4.41 -20.64
CA ILE A 361 5.27 4.79 -20.57
C ILE A 361 5.07 6.23 -20.11
N GLY A 362 5.77 6.65 -19.05
CA GLY A 362 5.60 7.94 -18.39
C GLY A 362 4.65 7.88 -17.18
N CYS A 363 4.81 8.85 -16.26
CA CYS A 363 3.94 9.02 -15.10
C CYS A 363 2.65 9.74 -15.50
N SER A 364 1.54 9.49 -14.80
CA SER A 364 0.30 10.22 -15.05
C SER A 364 -0.39 10.70 -13.78
N ILE A 365 -0.96 11.90 -13.88
CA ILE A 365 -1.75 12.58 -12.84
C ILE A 365 -3.06 12.99 -13.49
N THR A 366 -4.10 12.15 -13.35
CA THR A 366 -5.29 12.27 -14.19
C THR A 366 -6.59 12.18 -13.38
N GLY A 367 -7.39 13.23 -13.46
CA GLY A 367 -8.81 13.21 -13.11
C GLY A 367 -9.68 12.72 -14.27
N ILE A 368 -10.98 13.01 -14.17
CA ILE A 368 -11.95 12.96 -15.28
C ILE A 368 -12.55 14.34 -15.48
N ALA A 369 -13.03 14.63 -16.66
CA ALA A 369 -13.52 15.97 -17.00
C ALA A 369 -14.61 16.49 -16.04
N SER A 370 -15.45 15.58 -15.54
CA SER A 370 -16.55 15.89 -14.62
C SER A 370 -16.15 15.91 -13.13
N ALA A 371 -14.93 15.44 -12.80
CA ALA A 371 -14.37 15.48 -11.45
C ALA A 371 -12.83 15.61 -11.56
N PRO A 372 -12.31 16.82 -11.67
CA PRO A 372 -10.87 17.06 -11.70
C PRO A 372 -10.21 16.74 -10.34
N LEU A 373 -8.93 16.42 -10.36
CA LEU A 373 -8.11 16.39 -9.14
C LEU A 373 -7.93 17.84 -8.64
N GLU A 374 -7.81 18.03 -7.32
CA GLU A 374 -7.66 19.36 -6.72
C GLU A 374 -6.45 19.43 -5.77
N GLY A 375 -5.63 20.48 -5.89
CA GLY A 375 -4.56 20.75 -4.93
C GLY A 375 -3.47 19.67 -4.91
N ILE A 376 -2.82 19.45 -6.03
CA ILE A 376 -1.73 18.48 -6.19
C ILE A 376 -0.39 19.22 -6.11
N SER A 377 0.54 18.75 -5.31
CA SER A 377 1.88 19.32 -5.19
C SER A 377 2.98 18.27 -5.38
N LEU A 378 3.93 18.56 -6.28
CA LEU A 378 5.15 17.77 -6.50
C LEU A 378 6.35 18.67 -6.25
N ARG A 379 7.28 18.25 -5.38
CA ARG A 379 8.47 19.03 -5.06
C ARG A 379 9.73 18.18 -4.92
N ASN A 380 10.83 18.65 -5.50
CA ASN A 380 12.13 17.98 -5.46
C ASN A 380 12.03 16.51 -5.91
N ILE A 381 11.58 16.31 -7.16
CA ILE A 381 11.46 14.99 -7.77
C ILE A 381 12.48 14.83 -8.88
N ARG A 382 13.22 13.74 -8.84
CA ARG A 382 14.14 13.32 -9.90
C ARG A 382 13.58 12.07 -10.56
N LEU A 383 13.24 12.16 -11.83
CA LEU A 383 12.70 11.07 -12.63
C LEU A 383 13.67 10.75 -13.77
N GLU A 384 14.11 9.51 -13.82
CA GLU A 384 14.88 8.95 -14.94
C GLU A 384 14.10 7.83 -15.61
N THR A 385 13.92 7.91 -16.93
CA THR A 385 13.24 6.93 -17.76
C THR A 385 14.17 6.34 -18.80
N LYS A 386 13.85 5.18 -19.33
CA LYS A 386 14.59 4.56 -20.43
C LYS A 386 14.44 5.29 -21.76
N GLY A 387 13.45 6.18 -21.85
CA GLY A 387 13.06 6.77 -23.12
C GLY A 387 12.34 5.77 -24.04
N GLY A 388 11.94 6.21 -25.22
CA GLY A 388 11.25 5.37 -26.19
C GLY A 388 11.43 5.87 -27.60
N ASP A 389 11.94 5.01 -28.48
CA ASP A 389 12.26 5.34 -29.89
C ASP A 389 11.03 5.38 -30.82
N SER A 390 9.83 5.00 -30.31
CA SER A 390 8.63 5.01 -31.13
C SER A 390 7.99 6.39 -31.19
N LEU A 391 7.72 6.84 -32.41
CA LEU A 391 6.97 8.08 -32.64
C LEU A 391 5.57 7.98 -32.02
N VAL A 392 5.29 8.86 -31.09
CA VAL A 392 3.95 9.09 -30.54
C VAL A 392 3.46 10.43 -31.07
N ASP A 393 2.27 10.44 -31.66
CA ASP A 393 1.62 11.70 -31.99
C ASP A 393 1.18 12.40 -30.70
N ILE A 394 1.95 13.39 -30.28
CA ILE A 394 1.71 14.14 -29.04
C ILE A 394 0.42 14.97 -29.08
N PHE A 395 -0.15 15.18 -30.25
CA PHE A 395 -1.39 15.94 -30.46
C PHE A 395 -2.63 15.04 -30.47
N LYS A 396 -2.45 13.72 -30.54
CA LYS A 396 -3.55 12.77 -30.49
C LYS A 396 -4.14 12.71 -29.08
N PRO A 397 -5.46 12.87 -28.92
CA PRO A 397 -6.11 12.75 -27.62
C PRO A 397 -5.88 11.37 -26.98
N VAL A 398 -5.51 11.36 -25.73
CA VAL A 398 -5.47 10.13 -24.91
C VAL A 398 -6.89 9.76 -24.50
N ILE A 399 -7.32 8.52 -24.73
CA ILE A 399 -8.66 8.02 -24.39
C ILE A 399 -8.89 8.13 -22.87
N GLU A 400 -10.07 8.55 -22.44
CA GLU A 400 -10.38 8.83 -21.01
C GLU A 400 -10.39 7.59 -20.11
N LYS A 401 -10.93 6.46 -20.56
CA LYS A 401 -11.00 5.20 -19.82
C LYS A 401 -11.56 5.36 -18.40
N GLU A 402 -12.64 6.13 -18.24
CA GLU A 402 -13.21 6.50 -16.95
C GLU A 402 -13.66 5.29 -16.13
N GLU A 403 -14.25 4.29 -16.78
CA GLU A 403 -14.85 3.10 -16.16
C GLU A 403 -13.90 1.89 -16.09
N GLU A 404 -12.71 2.01 -16.72
CA GLU A 404 -11.77 0.89 -16.76
C GLU A 404 -11.06 0.69 -15.42
N TYR A 405 -10.50 -0.52 -15.24
CA TYR A 405 -9.62 -0.82 -14.11
C TYR A 405 -8.39 0.09 -14.16
N PRO A 406 -8.09 0.85 -13.11
CA PRO A 406 -6.92 1.71 -13.09
C PRO A 406 -5.65 0.88 -12.92
N GLU A 407 -4.68 1.17 -13.74
CA GLU A 407 -3.33 0.63 -13.66
C GLU A 407 -2.38 1.65 -14.31
N GLY A 408 -1.18 1.82 -13.80
CA GLY A 408 -0.23 2.80 -14.34
C GLY A 408 -0.02 2.70 -15.86
N THR A 409 -0.18 1.51 -16.42
CA THR A 409 -0.04 1.24 -17.85
C THR A 409 -1.34 1.37 -18.67
N MET A 410 -2.46 1.73 -18.04
CA MET A 410 -3.80 1.68 -18.66
C MET A 410 -3.94 2.52 -19.94
N PHE A 411 -3.23 3.62 -20.03
CA PHE A 411 -3.27 4.51 -21.20
C PHE A 411 -2.31 4.09 -22.32
N GLY A 412 -1.47 3.06 -22.11
CA GLY A 412 -0.37 2.74 -22.99
C GLY A 412 0.72 3.80 -22.93
N LYS A 413 1.47 3.96 -24.01
CA LYS A 413 2.52 4.98 -24.11
C LYS A 413 1.88 6.38 -24.15
N LEU A 414 2.22 7.19 -23.15
CA LEU A 414 1.70 8.55 -23.00
C LEU A 414 2.38 9.53 -23.99
N PRO A 415 1.76 10.69 -24.27
CA PRO A 415 2.37 11.73 -25.09
C PRO A 415 3.54 12.44 -24.40
N SER A 416 3.86 12.13 -23.16
CA SER A 416 5.03 12.59 -22.41
C SER A 416 5.84 11.42 -21.87
N TYR A 417 7.16 11.58 -21.78
CA TYR A 417 8.00 10.57 -21.15
C TYR A 417 8.16 10.77 -19.63
N GLY A 418 7.91 11.96 -19.14
CA GLY A 418 7.93 12.31 -17.72
C GLY A 418 6.53 12.33 -17.12
N PHE A 419 5.82 13.44 -17.19
CA PHE A 419 4.51 13.60 -16.57
C PHE A 419 3.41 13.98 -17.57
N PHE A 420 2.33 13.20 -17.58
CA PHE A 420 1.08 13.55 -18.24
C PHE A 420 0.07 14.01 -17.19
N VAL A 421 -0.32 15.28 -17.26
CA VAL A 421 -1.25 15.94 -16.33
C VAL A 421 -2.55 16.25 -17.05
N ARG A 422 -3.69 15.70 -16.57
CA ARG A 422 -4.99 15.95 -17.21
C ARG A 422 -6.13 16.05 -16.20
N HIS A 423 -7.05 16.98 -16.43
CA HIS A 423 -8.19 17.27 -15.56
C HIS A 423 -7.75 17.52 -14.12
N VAL A 424 -6.91 18.52 -13.93
CA VAL A 424 -6.40 18.93 -12.61
C VAL A 424 -6.69 20.41 -12.40
N LYS A 425 -7.06 20.76 -11.18
CA LYS A 425 -7.20 22.13 -10.71
C LYS A 425 -6.24 22.37 -9.55
N ASP A 426 -5.45 23.45 -9.60
CA ASP A 426 -4.41 23.78 -8.64
C ASP A 426 -3.35 22.67 -8.53
N ILE A 427 -2.48 22.58 -9.53
CA ILE A 427 -1.28 21.75 -9.46
C ILE A 427 -0.02 22.60 -9.39
N LYS A 428 0.87 22.25 -8.46
CA LYS A 428 2.19 22.88 -8.29
C LYS A 428 3.29 21.86 -8.51
N MET A 429 4.27 22.21 -9.34
CA MET A 429 5.48 21.44 -9.53
C MET A 429 6.68 22.34 -9.28
N SER A 430 7.59 21.97 -8.38
CA SER A 430 8.82 22.74 -8.13
C SER A 430 10.02 21.83 -7.96
N ASP A 431 11.15 22.28 -8.50
CA ASP A 431 12.42 21.55 -8.44
C ASP A 431 12.29 20.12 -9.04
N ILE A 432 11.77 20.03 -10.25
CA ILE A 432 11.53 18.77 -10.94
C ILE A 432 12.64 18.55 -11.99
N THR A 433 13.37 17.46 -11.85
CA THR A 433 14.35 16.99 -12.83
C THR A 433 13.79 15.78 -13.58
N ILE A 434 13.74 15.83 -14.91
CA ILE A 434 13.31 14.71 -15.75
C ILE A 434 14.43 14.39 -16.74
N ARG A 435 14.87 13.14 -16.77
CA ARG A 435 15.94 12.65 -17.62
C ARG A 435 15.54 11.39 -18.35
N THR A 436 16.24 11.13 -19.44
CA THR A 436 16.12 9.88 -20.18
C THR A 436 17.49 9.32 -20.50
N THR A 437 17.66 8.00 -20.37
CA THR A 437 18.91 7.31 -20.72
C THR A 437 18.99 6.94 -22.20
N GLY A 438 17.84 6.88 -22.88
CA GLY A 438 17.75 6.52 -24.31
C GLY A 438 17.22 7.65 -25.18
N LYS A 439 16.97 7.34 -26.46
CA LYS A 439 16.33 8.27 -27.39
C LYS A 439 14.93 8.61 -26.97
N GLU A 440 14.54 9.88 -27.12
CA GLU A 440 13.22 10.35 -26.76
C GLU A 440 12.81 11.57 -27.59
N SER A 441 11.66 11.50 -28.23
CA SER A 441 11.13 12.59 -29.04
C SER A 441 9.95 13.33 -28.43
N ARG A 442 9.33 12.74 -27.39
CA ARG A 442 8.18 13.32 -26.70
C ARG A 442 8.59 14.44 -25.76
N PRO A 443 7.69 15.35 -25.37
CA PRO A 443 7.87 16.27 -24.26
C PRO A 443 8.10 15.54 -22.93
N GLY A 444 8.84 16.17 -22.02
CA GLY A 444 8.95 15.70 -20.64
C GLY A 444 7.67 15.90 -19.84
N ILE A 445 6.91 16.97 -20.15
CA ILE A 445 5.65 17.27 -19.50
C ILE A 445 4.58 17.61 -20.55
N VAL A 446 3.41 16.98 -20.43
CA VAL A 446 2.21 17.34 -21.18
C VAL A 446 1.10 17.72 -20.20
N VAL A 447 0.50 18.89 -20.41
CA VAL A 447 -0.60 19.42 -19.59
C VAL A 447 -1.83 19.56 -20.46
N ASN A 448 -2.91 18.88 -20.09
CA ASN A 448 -4.15 18.89 -20.85
C ASN A 448 -5.35 19.20 -19.92
N ASN A 449 -6.26 20.04 -20.33
CA ASN A 449 -7.48 20.41 -19.59
C ASN A 449 -7.22 20.65 -18.08
N THR A 450 -6.23 21.51 -17.79
CA THR A 450 -5.76 21.80 -16.43
C THR A 450 -5.93 23.28 -16.13
N GLN A 451 -6.31 23.60 -14.89
CA GLN A 451 -6.55 24.98 -14.46
C GLN A 451 -5.69 25.32 -13.24
N GLN A 452 -5.19 26.56 -13.17
CA GLN A 452 -4.39 27.04 -12.03
C GLN A 452 -3.17 26.15 -11.78
N PHE A 453 -2.27 26.08 -12.75
CA PHE A 453 -1.01 25.35 -12.56
C PHE A 453 0.18 26.31 -12.39
N SER A 454 1.12 25.91 -11.53
CA SER A 454 2.35 26.66 -11.30
C SER A 454 3.55 25.71 -11.31
N PHE A 455 4.39 25.85 -12.32
CA PHE A 455 5.62 25.06 -12.46
C PHE A 455 6.83 25.98 -12.30
N ASN A 456 7.70 25.60 -11.39
CA ASN A 456 8.90 26.41 -11.07
C ASN A 456 10.14 25.54 -11.02
N ALA A 457 11.25 26.04 -11.52
CA ALA A 457 12.55 25.36 -11.51
C ALA A 457 12.49 23.95 -12.11
N LEU A 458 11.98 23.83 -13.35
CA LEU A 458 12.00 22.59 -14.10
C LEU A 458 13.36 22.40 -14.79
N ASP A 459 13.93 21.21 -14.66
CA ASP A 459 15.14 20.76 -15.38
C ASP A 459 14.75 19.53 -16.23
N ILE A 460 14.33 19.78 -17.47
CA ILE A 460 13.93 18.73 -18.41
C ILE A 460 15.06 18.52 -19.41
N GLN A 461 15.78 17.43 -19.25
CA GLN A 461 16.86 17.09 -20.16
C GLN A 461 16.30 16.42 -21.42
N THR A 462 16.38 17.18 -22.50
CA THR A 462 16.05 16.67 -23.82
C THR A 462 17.32 16.14 -24.48
N ASN A 463 17.22 15.03 -25.17
CA ASN A 463 18.23 14.67 -26.16
C ASN A 463 17.96 15.41 -27.48
N ASN A 464 18.83 15.25 -28.49
CA ASN A 464 18.71 15.96 -29.77
C ASN A 464 17.41 15.69 -30.54
N ASP A 465 16.60 14.69 -30.13
CA ASP A 465 15.37 14.28 -30.83
C ASP A 465 14.13 14.99 -30.26
N THR A 466 14.18 15.48 -29.02
CA THR A 466 13.05 16.21 -28.40
C THR A 466 12.95 17.63 -28.93
N LYS A 467 11.85 17.95 -29.62
CA LYS A 467 11.64 19.27 -30.20
C LYS A 467 11.16 20.31 -29.21
N THR A 468 10.36 19.89 -28.24
CA THR A 468 9.82 20.75 -27.17
C THR A 468 9.73 20.01 -25.84
N PRO A 469 10.25 20.56 -24.74
CA PRO A 469 10.17 19.94 -23.41
C PRO A 469 8.76 19.91 -22.81
N ILE A 470 7.90 20.89 -23.18
CA ILE A 470 6.59 21.07 -22.54
C ILE A 470 5.53 21.33 -23.62
N TYR A 471 4.41 20.56 -23.53
CA TYR A 471 3.22 20.79 -24.36
C TYR A 471 1.99 21.07 -23.47
N ILE A 472 1.23 22.09 -23.81
CA ILE A 472 0.06 22.57 -23.07
C ILE A 472 -1.13 22.64 -24.01
N SER A 473 -2.23 21.97 -23.64
CA SER A 473 -3.49 21.99 -24.40
C SER A 473 -4.70 22.19 -23.51
N GLU A 474 -5.70 22.93 -24.02
CA GLU A 474 -7.00 23.16 -23.38
C GLU A 474 -6.90 23.65 -21.91
N SER A 475 -5.82 24.33 -21.56
CA SER A 475 -5.47 24.66 -20.18
C SER A 475 -5.51 26.17 -19.93
N LYS A 476 -5.71 26.59 -18.68
CA LYS A 476 -5.81 28.01 -18.35
C LYS A 476 -5.21 28.38 -17.01
N ASP A 477 -4.85 29.66 -16.88
CA ASP A 477 -4.36 30.29 -15.67
C ASP A 477 -3.09 29.57 -15.14
N GLY A 478 -2.09 29.48 -16.00
CA GLY A 478 -0.85 28.74 -15.71
C GLY A 478 0.41 29.59 -15.74
N SER A 479 1.43 29.16 -14.98
CA SER A 479 2.75 29.76 -15.01
C SER A 479 3.86 28.72 -15.06
N ILE A 480 4.92 29.00 -15.84
CA ILE A 480 6.16 28.24 -15.88
C ILE A 480 7.31 29.20 -15.70
N THR A 481 8.04 29.09 -14.58
CA THR A 481 9.06 30.06 -14.19
C THR A 481 10.39 29.40 -13.81
N ASN A 482 11.48 30.14 -13.89
CA ASN A 482 12.82 29.71 -13.43
C ASN A 482 13.31 28.37 -13.98
N SER A 483 12.81 27.93 -15.13
CA SER A 483 13.20 26.63 -15.72
C SER A 483 14.58 26.69 -16.37
N LEU A 484 15.26 25.54 -16.47
CA LEU A 484 16.56 25.38 -17.05
C LEU A 484 16.46 24.75 -18.45
N GLN A 485 17.33 25.18 -19.35
CA GLN A 485 17.45 24.61 -20.70
C GLN A 485 18.93 24.45 -21.07
N TYR A 486 19.46 23.26 -20.88
CA TYR A 486 20.87 22.96 -21.19
C TYR A 486 21.10 22.60 -22.65
N TYR A 487 20.11 22.07 -23.34
CA TYR A 487 20.22 21.63 -24.73
C TYR A 487 19.41 22.51 -25.66
N PRO A 488 19.87 22.75 -26.89
CA PRO A 488 19.11 23.49 -27.89
C PRO A 488 17.80 22.73 -28.21
N VAL A 489 16.69 23.39 -28.07
CA VAL A 489 15.36 22.88 -28.52
C VAL A 489 14.79 23.89 -29.52
N GLN A 490 13.90 23.40 -30.39
CA GLN A 490 13.22 24.26 -31.34
C GLN A 490 12.37 25.32 -30.65
N GLN A 491 11.67 24.89 -29.60
CA GLN A 491 10.82 25.75 -28.80
C GLN A 491 10.70 25.16 -27.39
N PHE A 492 10.89 25.97 -26.33
CA PHE A 492 10.86 25.51 -24.95
C PHE A 492 9.48 24.98 -24.55
N PHE A 493 8.42 25.58 -25.05
CA PHE A 493 7.05 25.09 -24.86
C PHE A 493 6.21 25.32 -26.11
N ILE A 494 5.19 24.48 -26.30
CA ILE A 494 4.15 24.66 -27.30
C ILE A 494 2.83 24.69 -26.56
N LYS A 495 1.93 25.60 -26.95
CA LYS A 495 0.55 25.60 -26.49
C LYS A 495 -0.40 25.65 -27.68
N ASP A 496 -1.56 25.02 -27.51
CA ASP A 496 -2.64 25.11 -28.48
C ASP A 496 -3.41 26.44 -28.38
N LYS A 497 -4.39 26.65 -29.31
CA LYS A 497 -5.23 27.85 -29.32
C LYS A 497 -6.26 27.88 -28.20
N GLY A 498 -6.59 26.70 -27.60
CA GLY A 498 -7.55 26.56 -26.50
C GLY A 498 -6.94 26.96 -25.15
N SER A 499 -5.62 27.08 -25.06
CA SER A 499 -4.91 27.42 -23.83
C SER A 499 -4.79 28.95 -23.64
N VAL A 500 -5.28 29.44 -22.50
CA VAL A 500 -5.35 30.89 -22.21
C VAL A 500 -4.71 31.27 -20.88
N ASN A 501 -4.26 32.51 -20.74
CA ASN A 501 -3.61 33.03 -19.52
C ASN A 501 -2.42 32.19 -19.08
N ILE A 502 -1.53 31.81 -20.00
CA ILE A 502 -0.32 31.05 -19.72
C ILE A 502 0.89 31.97 -19.76
N ILE A 503 1.57 32.11 -18.63
CA ILE A 503 2.80 32.90 -18.47
C ILE A 503 3.99 31.94 -18.47
N VAL A 504 4.95 32.16 -19.37
CA VAL A 504 6.17 31.34 -19.42
C VAL A 504 7.38 32.28 -19.49
N ASP A 505 8.22 32.20 -18.47
CA ASP A 505 9.49 32.93 -18.46
C ASP A 505 10.49 32.30 -19.45
N LYS A 506 11.39 33.13 -19.96
CA LYS A 506 12.49 32.63 -20.77
C LYS A 506 13.36 31.68 -19.91
N PRO A 507 13.60 30.45 -20.37
CA PRO A 507 14.42 29.53 -19.60
C PRO A 507 15.85 30.04 -19.44
N ARG A 508 16.46 29.70 -18.33
CA ARG A 508 17.88 29.96 -18.05
C ARG A 508 18.75 28.95 -18.78
N LYS A 509 19.91 29.38 -19.23
CA LYS A 509 20.96 28.52 -19.86
C LYS A 509 21.87 27.93 -18.79
#